data_c92849d2338954296032bf5967c38155
#
_entry.id   c92849d2338954296032bf5967c38155
#
_cell.length_a   1.000
_cell.length_b   1.000
_cell.length_c   1.000
_cell.angle_alpha   90.00
_cell.angle_beta   90.00
_cell.angle_gamma   90.00
#
_symmetry.space_group_name_H-M   'P 1'
#
loop_
_entity.id
_entity.type
_entity.pdbx_description
1 polymer ?
#
loop_
_entity_poly.entity_id
_entity_poly.type
_entity_poly.pdbx_seq_one_letter_code
_entity_poly.pdbx_strand_id
1 'polypeptide(L)'
;MKLGLEGKRVLITGGSKGIGQACAMAFAAEGCRLDLVARDVPRLEAARDAIRAVHPIEVRLHPGDLRDGEAVRRIAAECADAEILVNNAGDIPGGAIDQIDEARWRQAWDLKLFGYVNLTREMLTHMRARGRGVILNVIGMAGEKPTWEYICGAAANAGLAALTKGLGSKSPEFGVRVLGIHPPATRTDRITALLKNVAKNKYGDESRVDDVLRDGAFGRVIEPEQVADTVVFLASPRASHVSGVVLNLGS
;
A
#
# COMPACT_ATOMS: atom_id res chain seq x y z
N MET A 1 8.56 -22.14 3.40
CA MET A 1 8.09 -22.28 1.99
C MET A 1 8.98 -21.38 1.14
N LYS A 2 9.57 -21.89 0.06
CA LYS A 2 10.30 -21.00 -0.87
C LYS A 2 9.28 -20.24 -1.73
N LEU A 3 9.35 -18.91 -1.74
CA LEU A 3 8.41 -18.06 -2.47
C LEU A 3 8.83 -17.81 -3.93
N GLY A 4 10.09 -18.02 -4.30
CA GLY A 4 10.60 -17.84 -5.67
C GLY A 4 10.65 -16.37 -6.10
N LEU A 5 11.00 -15.48 -5.17
CA LEU A 5 11.07 -14.04 -5.37
C LEU A 5 12.51 -13.52 -5.53
N GLU A 6 13.51 -14.35 -5.25
CA GLU A 6 14.93 -13.97 -5.32
C GLU A 6 15.28 -13.31 -6.66
N GLY A 7 15.98 -12.18 -6.60
CA GLY A 7 16.41 -11.39 -7.74
C GLY A 7 15.30 -10.58 -8.45
N LYS A 8 14.02 -10.75 -8.09
CA LYS A 8 12.94 -9.94 -8.66
C LYS A 8 13.05 -8.48 -8.22
N ARG A 9 12.64 -7.57 -9.11
CA ARG A 9 12.61 -6.14 -8.81
C ARG A 9 11.21 -5.72 -8.37
N VAL A 10 11.14 -5.03 -7.24
CA VAL A 10 9.88 -4.61 -6.60
C VAL A 10 9.85 -3.09 -6.45
N LEU A 11 8.86 -2.44 -7.03
CA LEU A 11 8.57 -1.01 -6.86
C LEU A 11 7.55 -0.83 -5.74
N ILE A 12 7.89 -0.08 -4.69
CA ILE A 12 7.04 0.13 -3.50
C ILE A 12 6.80 1.61 -3.29
N THR A 13 5.53 2.04 -3.35
CA THR A 13 5.16 3.41 -3.05
C THR A 13 4.89 3.60 -1.56
N GLY A 14 5.34 4.74 -1.00
CA GLY A 14 5.30 4.96 0.45
C GLY A 14 6.26 4.05 1.22
N GLY A 15 7.38 3.63 0.59
CA GLY A 15 8.34 2.67 1.13
C GLY A 15 9.20 3.16 2.30
N SER A 16 9.04 4.42 2.74
CA SER A 16 9.89 5.03 3.76
C SER A 16 9.40 4.86 5.19
N LYS A 17 8.18 4.34 5.42
CA LYS A 17 7.61 4.12 6.76
C LYS A 17 6.42 3.15 6.73
N GLY A 18 6.01 2.69 7.92
CA GLY A 18 4.81 1.90 8.14
C GLY A 18 4.73 0.65 7.28
N ILE A 19 3.54 0.35 6.73
CA ILE A 19 3.31 -0.86 5.91
C ILE A 19 4.26 -0.92 4.70
N GLY A 20 4.52 0.20 4.03
CA GLY A 20 5.44 0.21 2.87
C GLY A 20 6.87 -0.15 3.23
N GLN A 21 7.37 0.33 4.35
CA GLN A 21 8.71 -0.04 4.85
C GLN A 21 8.77 -1.51 5.31
N ALA A 22 7.73 -1.99 5.98
CA ALA A 22 7.63 -3.39 6.35
C ALA A 22 7.60 -4.31 5.11
N CYS A 23 6.84 -3.93 4.06
CA CYS A 23 6.87 -4.63 2.78
C CYS A 23 8.28 -4.62 2.16
N ALA A 24 8.98 -3.47 2.18
CA ALA A 24 10.33 -3.38 1.66
C ALA A 24 11.30 -4.31 2.39
N MET A 25 11.22 -4.38 3.73
CA MET A 25 12.03 -5.29 4.54
C MET A 25 11.71 -6.76 4.24
N ALA A 26 10.42 -7.11 4.14
CA ALA A 26 9.98 -8.47 3.85
C ALA A 26 10.38 -8.94 2.44
N PHE A 27 10.27 -8.09 1.42
CA PHE A 27 10.79 -8.40 0.08
C PHE A 27 12.32 -8.50 0.05
N ALA A 28 13.03 -7.67 0.82
CA ALA A 28 14.48 -7.77 0.96
C ALA A 28 14.91 -9.11 1.57
N ALA A 29 14.18 -9.61 2.57
CA ALA A 29 14.42 -10.92 3.17
C ALA A 29 14.25 -12.08 2.17
N GLU A 30 13.41 -11.92 1.14
CA GLU A 30 13.25 -12.85 0.04
C GLU A 30 14.29 -12.66 -1.10
N GLY A 31 15.29 -11.78 -0.90
CA GLY A 31 16.35 -11.53 -1.89
C GLY A 31 15.91 -10.67 -3.09
N CYS A 32 14.85 -9.90 -2.97
CA CYS A 32 14.39 -8.98 -4.00
C CYS A 32 15.28 -7.74 -4.11
N ARG A 33 15.35 -7.13 -5.30
CA ARG A 33 15.88 -5.77 -5.52
C ARG A 33 14.74 -4.77 -5.39
N LEU A 34 14.98 -3.62 -4.76
CA LEU A 34 13.93 -2.69 -4.39
C LEU A 34 14.07 -1.34 -5.08
N ASP A 35 12.93 -0.77 -5.46
CA ASP A 35 12.73 0.61 -5.85
C ASP A 35 11.74 1.25 -4.87
N LEU A 36 12.20 2.21 -4.06
CA LEU A 36 11.39 2.85 -3.03
C LEU A 36 10.99 4.26 -3.44
N VAL A 37 9.69 4.54 -3.38
CA VAL A 37 9.13 5.86 -3.72
C VAL A 37 8.56 6.52 -2.46
N ALA A 38 8.99 7.75 -2.18
CA ALA A 38 8.36 8.65 -1.22
C ALA A 38 8.82 10.10 -1.47
N ARG A 39 8.17 11.08 -0.79
CA ARG A 39 8.53 12.50 -0.91
C ARG A 39 9.70 12.89 -0.01
N ASP A 40 9.81 12.27 1.14
CA ASP A 40 10.77 12.59 2.20
C ASP A 40 12.08 11.85 1.92
N VAL A 41 13.06 12.56 1.37
CA VAL A 41 14.36 12.00 0.98
C VAL A 41 15.13 11.46 2.19
N PRO A 42 15.29 12.19 3.30
CA PRO A 42 15.98 11.68 4.49
C PRO A 42 15.37 10.37 5.03
N ARG A 43 14.03 10.25 5.01
CA ARG A 43 13.37 9.01 5.44
C ARG A 43 13.55 7.86 4.44
N LEU A 44 13.61 8.16 3.14
CA LEU A 44 13.92 7.14 2.13
C LEU A 44 15.35 6.61 2.32
N GLU A 45 16.31 7.49 2.56
CA GLU A 45 17.70 7.13 2.81
C GLU A 45 17.83 6.28 4.06
N ALA A 46 17.20 6.69 5.17
CA ALA A 46 17.18 5.92 6.40
C ALA A 46 16.55 4.52 6.19
N ALA A 47 15.46 4.42 5.43
CA ALA A 47 14.83 3.15 5.11
C ALA A 47 15.76 2.25 4.27
N ARG A 48 16.41 2.79 3.23
CA ARG A 48 17.42 2.06 2.44
C ARG A 48 18.55 1.53 3.32
N ASP A 49 19.10 2.38 4.18
CA ASP A 49 20.25 2.04 5.00
C ASP A 49 19.89 0.97 6.04
N ALA A 50 18.70 1.06 6.65
CA ALA A 50 18.16 0.02 7.53
C ALA A 50 17.98 -1.33 6.80
N ILE A 51 17.48 -1.32 5.57
CA ILE A 51 17.32 -2.54 4.77
C ILE A 51 18.69 -3.14 4.45
N ARG A 52 19.63 -2.32 3.97
CA ARG A 52 20.96 -2.78 3.58
C ARG A 52 21.81 -3.28 4.74
N ALA A 53 21.57 -2.80 5.94
CA ALA A 53 22.24 -3.28 7.15
C ALA A 53 21.91 -4.75 7.46
N VAL A 54 20.74 -5.24 7.02
CA VAL A 54 20.28 -6.61 7.29
C VAL A 54 20.35 -7.50 6.05
N HIS A 55 20.06 -6.92 4.87
CA HIS A 55 19.96 -7.63 3.60
C HIS A 55 20.85 -6.98 2.55
N PRO A 56 21.89 -7.68 2.04
CA PRO A 56 22.83 -7.13 1.06
C PRO A 56 22.25 -7.13 -0.37
N ILE A 57 21.17 -6.35 -0.57
CA ILE A 57 20.46 -6.24 -1.84
C ILE A 57 20.57 -4.82 -2.43
N GLU A 58 20.26 -4.70 -3.72
CA GLU A 58 20.15 -3.40 -4.37
C GLU A 58 18.87 -2.68 -3.95
N VAL A 59 18.99 -1.42 -3.50
CA VAL A 59 17.88 -0.53 -3.17
C VAL A 59 18.10 0.80 -3.90
N ARG A 60 17.25 1.12 -4.86
CA ARG A 60 17.18 2.43 -5.53
C ARG A 60 16.11 3.29 -4.89
N LEU A 61 16.36 4.60 -4.85
CA LEU A 61 15.41 5.57 -4.29
C LEU A 61 14.88 6.47 -5.41
N HIS A 62 13.58 6.69 -5.40
CA HIS A 62 12.86 7.52 -6.36
C HIS A 62 12.07 8.60 -5.61
N PRO A 63 12.72 9.71 -5.21
CA PRO A 63 12.00 10.83 -4.61
C PRO A 63 10.95 11.39 -5.57
N GLY A 64 9.71 11.53 -5.11
CA GLY A 64 8.63 12.06 -5.94
C GLY A 64 7.29 12.11 -5.24
N ASP A 65 6.45 13.02 -5.72
CA ASP A 65 5.06 13.14 -5.28
C ASP A 65 4.14 12.49 -6.33
N LEU A 66 3.45 11.43 -5.94
CA LEU A 66 2.56 10.71 -6.84
C LEU A 66 1.26 11.47 -7.19
N ARG A 67 1.07 12.67 -6.63
CA ARG A 67 0.03 13.61 -7.08
C ARG A 67 0.43 14.31 -8.39
N ASP A 68 1.72 14.36 -8.68
CA ASP A 68 2.28 14.93 -9.90
C ASP A 68 2.41 13.84 -10.99
N GLY A 69 1.67 14.05 -12.09
CA GLY A 69 1.70 13.12 -13.23
C GLY A 69 3.06 13.04 -13.93
N GLU A 70 3.89 14.10 -13.91
CA GLU A 70 5.24 14.05 -14.48
C GLU A 70 6.15 13.19 -13.60
N ALA A 71 6.08 13.34 -12.28
CA ALA A 71 6.82 12.49 -11.36
C ALA A 71 6.40 11.01 -11.52
N VAL A 72 5.12 10.72 -11.68
CA VAL A 72 4.63 9.36 -11.92
C VAL A 72 5.22 8.77 -13.20
N ARG A 73 5.18 9.50 -14.33
CA ARG A 73 5.74 9.02 -15.61
C ARG A 73 7.25 8.79 -15.52
N ARG A 74 7.99 9.72 -14.90
CA ARG A 74 9.44 9.58 -14.67
C ARG A 74 9.74 8.33 -13.85
N ILE A 75 9.09 8.15 -12.70
CA ILE A 75 9.28 6.98 -11.82
C ILE A 75 8.94 5.68 -12.56
N ALA A 76 7.85 5.63 -13.30
CA ALA A 76 7.48 4.45 -14.08
C ALA A 76 8.53 4.10 -15.15
N ALA A 77 9.10 5.10 -15.83
CA ALA A 77 10.15 4.90 -16.83
C ALA A 77 11.46 4.40 -16.18
N GLU A 78 11.88 4.98 -15.04
CA GLU A 78 13.06 4.57 -14.28
C GLU A 78 12.92 3.15 -13.70
N CYS A 79 11.69 2.72 -13.41
CA CYS A 79 11.35 1.42 -12.84
C CYS A 79 10.69 0.48 -13.86
N ALA A 80 10.89 0.71 -15.17
CA ALA A 80 10.24 -0.06 -16.22
C ALA A 80 10.55 -1.57 -16.15
N ASP A 81 11.66 -1.98 -15.51
CA ASP A 81 12.05 -3.36 -15.27
C ASP A 81 11.43 -4.00 -14.02
N ALA A 82 10.69 -3.26 -13.19
CA ALA A 82 10.05 -3.83 -12.00
C ALA A 82 8.99 -4.89 -12.38
N GLU A 83 9.11 -6.07 -11.76
CA GLU A 83 8.19 -7.20 -11.97
C GLU A 83 7.02 -7.15 -10.99
N ILE A 84 7.18 -6.45 -9.87
CA ILE A 84 6.16 -6.31 -8.83
C ILE A 84 5.98 -4.82 -8.53
N LEU A 85 4.73 -4.33 -8.54
CA LEU A 85 4.35 -3.02 -8.04
C LEU A 85 3.53 -3.19 -6.77
N VAL A 86 3.94 -2.55 -5.69
CA VAL A 86 3.15 -2.40 -4.46
C VAL A 86 2.70 -0.95 -4.32
N ASN A 87 1.45 -0.69 -4.64
CA ASN A 87 0.80 0.59 -4.37
C ASN A 87 0.39 0.64 -2.90
N ASN A 88 1.07 1.49 -2.11
CA ASN A 88 0.82 1.64 -0.68
C ASN A 88 0.74 3.11 -0.23
N ALA A 89 1.29 4.06 -0.98
CA ALA A 89 1.29 5.47 -0.61
C ALA A 89 -0.13 6.01 -0.36
N GLY A 90 -0.32 6.75 0.72
CA GLY A 90 -1.62 7.35 1.03
C GLY A 90 -1.56 8.29 2.21
N ASP A 91 -2.34 9.38 2.13
CA ASP A 91 -2.49 10.38 3.17
C ASP A 91 -3.93 10.91 3.12
N ILE A 92 -4.87 10.14 3.68
CA ILE A 92 -6.29 10.48 3.71
C ILE A 92 -6.65 11.01 5.10
N PRO A 93 -7.33 12.16 5.21
CA PRO A 93 -7.79 12.68 6.49
C PRO A 93 -8.92 11.82 7.07
N GLY A 94 -8.97 11.71 8.38
CA GLY A 94 -10.20 11.34 9.09
C GLY A 94 -11.13 12.54 9.18
N GLY A 95 -12.43 12.25 9.28
CA GLY A 95 -13.48 13.27 9.42
C GLY A 95 -14.75 12.91 8.65
N ALA A 96 -15.88 13.52 9.07
CA ALA A 96 -17.14 13.46 8.38
C ALA A 96 -17.14 14.30 7.09
N ILE A 97 -18.18 14.17 6.28
CA ILE A 97 -18.26 14.83 4.97
C ILE A 97 -18.20 16.36 5.06
N ASP A 98 -18.76 16.93 6.12
CA ASP A 98 -18.84 18.35 6.42
C ASP A 98 -17.61 18.89 7.14
N GLN A 99 -16.69 18.05 7.58
CA GLN A 99 -15.45 18.39 8.28
C GLN A 99 -14.22 18.44 7.36
N ILE A 100 -14.31 17.92 6.16
CA ILE A 100 -13.21 17.87 5.20
C ILE A 100 -13.57 18.76 4.00
N ASP A 101 -12.85 19.85 3.82
CA ASP A 101 -13.06 20.73 2.69
C ASP A 101 -12.68 20.09 1.35
N GLU A 102 -13.16 20.70 0.26
CA GLU A 102 -12.93 20.19 -1.10
C GLU A 102 -11.44 20.10 -1.44
N ALA A 103 -10.64 21.06 -1.06
CA ALA A 103 -9.21 21.11 -1.38
C ALA A 103 -8.47 19.94 -0.72
N ARG A 104 -8.75 19.67 0.56
CA ARG A 104 -8.15 18.54 1.30
C ARG A 104 -8.63 17.21 0.78
N TRP A 105 -9.91 17.11 0.37
CA TRP A 105 -10.47 15.93 -0.27
C TRP A 105 -9.76 15.61 -1.59
N ARG A 106 -9.63 16.59 -2.50
CA ARG A 106 -8.91 16.43 -3.76
C ARG A 106 -7.46 16.03 -3.55
N GLN A 107 -6.74 16.74 -2.66
CA GLN A 107 -5.34 16.43 -2.34
C GLN A 107 -5.15 14.98 -1.86
N ALA A 108 -6.08 14.48 -1.05
CA ALA A 108 -6.06 13.11 -0.54
C ALA A 108 -6.26 12.09 -1.67
N TRP A 109 -7.22 12.36 -2.56
CA TRP A 109 -7.53 11.49 -3.68
C TRP A 109 -6.47 11.54 -4.77
N ASP A 110 -5.86 12.69 -5.03
CA ASP A 110 -4.74 12.81 -5.98
C ASP A 110 -3.60 11.86 -5.60
N LEU A 111 -3.32 11.70 -4.31
CA LEU A 111 -2.31 10.76 -3.85
C LEU A 111 -2.82 9.32 -3.81
N LYS A 112 -3.92 9.06 -3.07
CA LYS A 112 -4.34 7.69 -2.74
C LYS A 112 -5.09 7.02 -3.88
N LEU A 113 -5.95 7.74 -4.60
CA LEU A 113 -6.72 7.18 -5.71
C LEU A 113 -6.00 7.37 -7.04
N PHE A 114 -5.77 8.62 -7.46
CA PHE A 114 -5.17 8.90 -8.76
C PHE A 114 -3.69 8.50 -8.84
N GLY A 115 -2.94 8.61 -7.74
CA GLY A 115 -1.57 8.09 -7.69
C GLY A 115 -1.50 6.59 -8.01
N TYR A 116 -2.41 5.78 -7.44
CA TYR A 116 -2.50 4.34 -7.77
C TYR A 116 -2.95 4.12 -9.21
N VAL A 117 -4.00 4.79 -9.67
CA VAL A 117 -4.52 4.68 -11.05
C VAL A 117 -3.42 5.00 -12.06
N ASN A 118 -2.72 6.12 -11.88
CA ASN A 118 -1.74 6.62 -12.84
C ASN A 118 -0.49 5.71 -12.85
N LEU A 119 0.07 5.38 -11.70
CA LEU A 119 1.24 4.50 -11.66
C LEU A 119 0.90 3.08 -12.15
N THR A 120 -0.28 2.57 -11.81
CA THR A 120 -0.77 1.28 -12.33
C THR A 120 -0.86 1.30 -13.85
N ARG A 121 -1.37 2.37 -14.46
CA ARG A 121 -1.49 2.51 -15.93
C ARG A 121 -0.14 2.40 -16.60
N GLU A 122 0.85 3.15 -16.13
CA GLU A 122 2.20 3.15 -16.70
C GLU A 122 2.87 1.77 -16.51
N MET A 123 2.89 1.24 -15.29
CA MET A 123 3.54 -0.04 -14.99
C MET A 123 2.86 -1.22 -15.69
N LEU A 124 1.52 -1.21 -15.80
CA LEU A 124 0.79 -2.24 -16.52
C LEU A 124 1.20 -2.29 -18.01
N THR A 125 1.47 -1.15 -18.63
CA THR A 125 1.97 -1.07 -20.00
C THR A 125 3.32 -1.79 -20.13
N HIS A 126 4.26 -1.52 -19.22
CA HIS A 126 5.57 -2.19 -19.21
C HIS A 126 5.44 -3.69 -18.91
N MET A 127 4.62 -4.07 -17.94
CA MET A 127 4.41 -5.47 -17.55
C MET A 127 3.73 -6.27 -18.67
N ARG A 128 2.73 -5.68 -19.33
CA ARG A 128 2.05 -6.30 -20.48
C ARG A 128 2.99 -6.55 -21.65
N ALA A 129 3.87 -5.60 -21.97
CA ALA A 129 4.87 -5.76 -23.03
C ALA A 129 5.84 -6.91 -22.75
N ARG A 130 6.12 -7.21 -21.48
CA ARG A 130 6.98 -8.33 -21.06
C ARG A 130 6.22 -9.66 -20.87
N GLY A 131 4.89 -9.65 -20.89
CA GLY A 131 4.06 -10.82 -20.63
C GLY A 131 4.13 -11.34 -19.18
N ARG A 132 4.56 -10.50 -18.22
CA ARG A 132 4.62 -10.88 -16.80
C ARG A 132 4.62 -9.66 -15.89
N GLY A 133 3.99 -9.81 -14.71
CA GLY A 133 3.99 -8.80 -13.66
C GLY A 133 2.97 -9.10 -12.56
N VAL A 134 3.13 -8.40 -11.43
CA VAL A 134 2.17 -8.41 -10.34
C VAL A 134 1.96 -6.98 -9.84
N ILE A 135 0.71 -6.54 -9.78
CA ILE A 135 0.32 -5.26 -9.18
C ILE A 135 -0.50 -5.57 -7.93
N LEU A 136 -0.03 -5.11 -6.79
CA LEU A 136 -0.68 -5.30 -5.51
C LEU A 136 -1.04 -3.95 -4.89
N ASN A 137 -2.33 -3.77 -4.58
CA ASN A 137 -2.87 -2.55 -4.01
C ASN A 137 -3.14 -2.72 -2.49
N VAL A 138 -2.42 -1.97 -1.65
CA VAL A 138 -2.68 -1.89 -0.21
C VAL A 138 -3.78 -0.84 0.00
N ILE A 139 -5.02 -1.29 0.14
CA ILE A 139 -6.21 -0.42 0.08
C ILE A 139 -6.62 0.06 1.48
N GLY A 140 -7.29 -0.77 2.24
CA GLY A 140 -7.78 -0.50 3.59
C GLY A 140 -9.23 -0.92 3.80
N MET A 141 -9.54 -1.42 4.99
CA MET A 141 -10.82 -2.04 5.36
C MET A 141 -12.03 -1.10 5.18
N ALA A 142 -11.84 0.22 5.28
CA ALA A 142 -12.93 1.18 5.11
C ALA A 142 -13.60 1.15 3.71
N GLY A 143 -12.98 0.50 2.71
CA GLY A 143 -13.62 0.25 1.42
C GLY A 143 -14.75 -0.79 1.48
N GLU A 144 -14.65 -1.75 2.41
CA GLU A 144 -15.66 -2.79 2.66
C GLU A 144 -16.61 -2.41 3.81
N LYS A 145 -16.08 -1.75 4.84
CA LYS A 145 -16.82 -1.30 6.03
C LYS A 145 -16.71 0.21 6.17
N PRO A 146 -17.46 1.00 5.37
CA PRO A 146 -17.40 2.46 5.42
C PRO A 146 -17.92 2.98 6.76
N THR A 147 -17.27 4.03 7.28
CA THR A 147 -17.73 4.75 8.47
C THR A 147 -17.89 6.23 8.16
N TRP A 148 -18.77 6.88 8.91
CA TRP A 148 -19.04 8.32 8.79
C TRP A 148 -17.78 9.16 9.02
N GLU A 149 -16.97 8.78 10.00
CA GLU A 149 -15.77 9.50 10.42
C GLU A 149 -14.56 9.31 9.49
N TYR A 150 -14.73 8.52 8.42
CA TYR A 150 -13.66 8.26 7.44
C TYR A 150 -14.17 8.18 6.00
N ILE A 151 -15.22 8.93 5.68
CA ILE A 151 -15.93 8.82 4.40
C ILE A 151 -15.04 9.12 3.17
N CYS A 152 -14.10 10.07 3.27
CA CYS A 152 -13.14 10.37 2.21
C CYS A 152 -12.29 9.14 1.85
N GLY A 153 -11.81 8.41 2.86
CA GLY A 153 -11.03 7.19 2.67
C GLY A 153 -11.86 6.00 2.24
N ALA A 154 -13.07 5.87 2.78
CA ALA A 154 -13.99 4.80 2.40
C ALA A 154 -14.31 4.82 0.91
N ALA A 155 -14.67 5.99 0.37
CA ALA A 155 -14.98 6.15 -1.05
C ALA A 155 -13.76 5.89 -1.96
N ALA A 156 -12.57 6.39 -1.59
CA ALA A 156 -11.34 6.11 -2.35
C ALA A 156 -10.98 4.61 -2.32
N ASN A 157 -11.10 3.97 -1.17
CA ASN A 157 -10.80 2.54 -1.02
C ASN A 157 -11.79 1.66 -1.80
N ALA A 158 -13.08 1.98 -1.80
CA ALA A 158 -14.08 1.30 -2.62
C ALA A 158 -13.76 1.43 -4.11
N GLY A 159 -13.37 2.63 -4.58
CA GLY A 159 -12.92 2.87 -5.95
C GLY A 159 -11.69 2.03 -6.31
N LEU A 160 -10.69 1.95 -5.43
CA LEU A 160 -9.51 1.11 -5.64
C LEU A 160 -9.82 -0.38 -5.63
N ALA A 161 -10.78 -0.82 -4.81
CA ALA A 161 -11.23 -2.22 -4.83
C ALA A 161 -11.91 -2.56 -6.16
N ALA A 162 -12.76 -1.69 -6.67
CA ALA A 162 -13.39 -1.86 -7.99
C ALA A 162 -12.35 -1.86 -9.11
N LEU A 163 -11.40 -0.93 -9.11
CA LEU A 163 -10.28 -0.89 -10.05
C LEU A 163 -9.48 -2.19 -10.04
N THR A 164 -9.12 -2.67 -8.85
CA THR A 164 -8.35 -3.91 -8.65
C THR A 164 -9.07 -5.12 -9.24
N LYS A 165 -10.36 -5.28 -8.91
CA LYS A 165 -11.20 -6.37 -9.42
C LYS A 165 -11.35 -6.29 -10.94
N GLY A 166 -11.64 -5.10 -11.47
CA GLY A 166 -11.80 -4.87 -12.91
C GLY A 166 -10.53 -5.16 -13.72
N LEU A 167 -9.38 -4.65 -13.29
CA LEU A 167 -8.11 -4.94 -13.96
C LEU A 167 -7.72 -6.41 -13.83
N GLY A 168 -7.82 -6.96 -12.63
CA GLY A 168 -7.39 -8.33 -12.34
C GLY A 168 -8.27 -9.42 -12.97
N SER A 169 -9.48 -9.10 -13.45
CA SER A 169 -10.32 -10.03 -14.21
C SER A 169 -9.81 -10.28 -15.62
N LYS A 170 -9.09 -9.33 -16.22
CA LYS A 170 -8.61 -9.37 -17.62
C LYS A 170 -7.10 -9.50 -17.75
N SER A 171 -6.34 -8.93 -16.82
CA SER A 171 -4.88 -8.85 -16.92
C SER A 171 -4.15 -10.20 -16.97
N PRO A 172 -4.67 -11.32 -16.44
CA PRO A 172 -4.04 -12.64 -16.61
C PRO A 172 -3.88 -13.09 -18.06
N GLU A 173 -4.72 -12.62 -18.98
CA GLU A 173 -4.62 -12.95 -20.41
C GLU A 173 -3.30 -12.48 -21.05
N PHE A 174 -2.64 -11.49 -20.44
CA PHE A 174 -1.31 -11.03 -20.87
C PHE A 174 -0.24 -11.19 -19.79
N GLY A 175 -0.43 -12.18 -18.90
CA GLY A 175 0.58 -12.61 -17.92
C GLY A 175 0.74 -11.69 -16.72
N VAL A 176 -0.20 -10.76 -16.46
CA VAL A 176 -0.14 -9.85 -15.31
C VAL A 176 -1.25 -10.17 -14.31
N ARG A 177 -0.92 -10.22 -13.02
CA ARG A 177 -1.91 -10.33 -11.95
C ARG A 177 -2.12 -8.97 -11.29
N VAL A 178 -3.37 -8.60 -11.06
CA VAL A 178 -3.73 -7.40 -10.28
C VAL A 178 -4.63 -7.84 -9.14
N LEU A 179 -4.22 -7.53 -7.91
CA LEU A 179 -4.93 -7.92 -6.70
C LEU A 179 -4.71 -6.89 -5.59
N GLY A 180 -5.46 -7.00 -4.52
CA GLY A 180 -5.36 -6.05 -3.42
C GLY A 180 -5.57 -6.70 -2.06
N ILE A 181 -5.31 -5.92 -1.03
CA ILE A 181 -5.60 -6.26 0.35
C ILE A 181 -6.34 -5.11 1.03
N HIS A 182 -7.18 -5.46 1.98
CA HIS A 182 -7.80 -4.55 2.92
C HIS A 182 -7.22 -4.78 4.33
N PRO A 183 -6.06 -4.16 4.68
CA PRO A 183 -5.59 -4.22 6.05
C PRO A 183 -6.57 -3.47 6.98
N PRO A 184 -6.80 -3.98 8.20
CA PRO A 184 -7.48 -3.25 9.26
C PRO A 184 -6.59 -2.16 9.84
N ALA A 185 -6.97 -1.59 10.98
CA ALA A 185 -6.12 -0.69 11.74
C ALA A 185 -4.76 -1.36 12.02
N THR A 186 -3.72 -0.87 11.37
CA THR A 186 -2.36 -1.40 11.44
C THR A 186 -1.49 -0.45 12.27
N ARG A 187 -0.67 -0.98 13.19
CA ARG A 187 0.16 -0.18 14.10
C ARG A 187 1.20 0.63 13.31
N THR A 188 0.87 1.88 13.08
CA THR A 188 1.72 2.88 12.42
C THR A 188 1.54 4.20 13.15
N ASP A 189 2.50 5.13 13.02
CA ASP A 189 2.38 6.48 13.62
C ASP A 189 1.03 7.14 13.31
N ARG A 190 0.53 6.95 12.09
CA ARG A 190 -0.75 7.48 11.64
C ARG A 190 -1.93 6.91 12.40
N ILE A 191 -1.99 5.59 12.56
CA ILE A 191 -3.09 4.92 13.26
C ILE A 191 -3.05 5.24 14.76
N THR A 192 -1.88 5.32 15.36
CA THR A 192 -1.74 5.71 16.77
C THR A 192 -2.37 7.07 17.04
N ALA A 193 -2.12 8.06 16.17
CA ALA A 193 -2.74 9.39 16.30
C ALA A 193 -4.27 9.34 16.10
N LEU A 194 -4.76 8.57 15.12
CA LEU A 194 -6.19 8.41 14.87
C LEU A 194 -6.91 7.74 16.06
N LEU A 195 -6.33 6.66 16.58
CA LEU A 195 -6.90 5.91 17.71
C LEU A 195 -6.95 6.73 19.00
N LYS A 196 -5.97 7.60 19.25
CA LYS A 196 -6.03 8.56 20.35
C LYS A 196 -7.23 9.48 20.24
N ASN A 197 -7.49 10.02 19.04
CA ASN A 197 -8.66 10.86 18.80
C ASN A 197 -9.98 10.08 18.99
N VAL A 198 -10.05 8.83 18.50
CA VAL A 198 -11.22 7.97 18.71
C VAL A 198 -11.44 7.68 20.21
N ALA A 199 -10.37 7.34 20.94
CA ALA A 199 -10.43 7.10 22.37
C ALA A 199 -10.90 8.34 23.15
N LYS A 200 -10.38 9.53 22.80
CA LYS A 200 -10.81 10.80 23.37
C LYS A 200 -12.30 11.06 23.14
N ASN A 201 -12.76 10.88 21.91
CA ASN A 201 -14.16 11.13 21.55
C ASN A 201 -15.12 10.12 22.20
N LYS A 202 -14.72 8.84 22.26
CA LYS A 202 -15.59 7.75 22.78
C LYS A 202 -15.57 7.65 24.31
N TYR A 203 -14.42 7.91 24.93
CA TYR A 203 -14.19 7.67 26.36
C TYR A 203 -13.79 8.93 27.14
N GLY A 204 -13.56 10.08 26.47
CA GLY A 204 -13.04 11.30 27.10
C GLY A 204 -11.55 11.24 27.45
N ASP A 205 -10.83 10.17 27.08
CA ASP A 205 -9.46 9.89 27.50
C ASP A 205 -8.63 9.28 26.35
N GLU A 206 -7.59 9.97 25.90
CA GLU A 206 -6.68 9.56 24.83
C GLU A 206 -5.83 8.32 25.19
N SER A 207 -5.64 8.02 26.49
CA SER A 207 -4.86 6.87 26.92
C SER A 207 -5.58 5.52 26.71
N ARG A 208 -6.91 5.56 26.49
CA ARG A 208 -7.75 4.36 26.33
C ARG A 208 -7.77 3.78 24.91
N VAL A 209 -6.65 3.90 24.20
CA VAL A 209 -6.49 3.33 22.85
C VAL A 209 -6.70 1.81 22.84
N ASP A 210 -6.22 1.11 23.85
CA ASP A 210 -6.36 -0.34 23.94
C ASP A 210 -7.82 -0.79 24.07
N ASP A 211 -8.68 0.02 24.69
CA ASP A 211 -10.11 -0.26 24.75
C ASP A 211 -10.79 -0.12 23.37
N VAL A 212 -10.35 0.84 22.54
CA VAL A 212 -10.83 0.96 21.16
C VAL A 212 -10.44 -0.29 20.32
N LEU A 213 -9.30 -0.89 20.61
CA LEU A 213 -8.76 -2.02 19.87
C LEU A 213 -9.37 -3.36 20.25
N ARG A 214 -9.87 -3.51 21.49
CA ARG A 214 -10.55 -4.73 21.96
C ARG A 214 -11.80 -5.06 21.16
N ASP A 215 -12.43 -4.08 20.55
CA ASP A 215 -13.61 -4.26 19.70
C ASP A 215 -13.29 -4.87 18.31
N GLY A 216 -12.00 -5.04 17.97
CA GLY A 216 -11.56 -5.67 16.73
C GLY A 216 -11.63 -7.20 16.78
N ALA A 217 -11.83 -7.85 15.63
CA ALA A 217 -12.01 -9.30 15.50
C ALA A 217 -10.91 -10.15 16.18
N PHE A 218 -9.71 -9.64 16.30
CA PHE A 218 -8.58 -10.32 16.96
C PHE A 218 -8.22 -9.70 18.32
N GLY A 219 -8.99 -8.71 18.82
CA GLY A 219 -8.70 -8.03 20.09
C GLY A 219 -7.37 -7.28 20.16
N ARG A 220 -6.70 -7.08 19.01
CA ARG A 220 -5.41 -6.39 18.89
C ARG A 220 -5.25 -5.73 17.54
N VAL A 221 -4.36 -4.75 17.46
CA VAL A 221 -3.91 -4.16 16.19
C VAL A 221 -3.06 -5.17 15.43
N ILE A 222 -3.16 -5.15 14.13
CA ILE A 222 -2.23 -5.88 13.27
C ILE A 222 -0.91 -5.10 13.17
N GLU A 223 0.22 -5.80 13.19
CA GLU A 223 1.52 -5.18 12.96
C GLU A 223 1.79 -5.02 11.45
N PRO A 224 2.56 -3.99 11.03
CA PRO A 224 2.91 -3.79 9.62
C PRO A 224 3.55 -5.01 8.97
N GLU A 225 4.36 -5.77 9.72
CA GLU A 225 5.04 -6.98 9.26
C GLU A 225 4.04 -8.08 8.89
N GLN A 226 2.94 -8.22 9.62
CA GLN A 226 1.90 -9.21 9.33
C GLN A 226 1.13 -8.86 8.04
N VAL A 227 0.99 -7.57 7.74
CA VAL A 227 0.46 -7.11 6.45
C VAL A 227 1.46 -7.40 5.34
N ALA A 228 2.75 -7.12 5.58
CA ALA A 228 3.84 -7.33 4.64
C ALA A 228 3.98 -8.80 4.24
N ASP A 229 3.90 -9.74 5.19
CA ASP A 229 3.95 -11.18 4.93
C ASP A 229 2.88 -11.61 3.93
N THR A 230 1.65 -11.09 4.10
CA THR A 230 0.56 -11.36 3.16
C THR A 230 0.83 -10.76 1.78
N VAL A 231 1.36 -9.53 1.71
CA VAL A 231 1.73 -8.86 0.46
C VAL A 231 2.78 -9.68 -0.30
N VAL A 232 3.84 -10.11 0.38
CA VAL A 232 4.94 -10.90 -0.21
C VAL A 232 4.43 -12.25 -0.72
N PHE A 233 3.61 -12.95 0.08
CA PHE A 233 2.99 -14.21 -0.35
C PHE A 233 2.13 -14.01 -1.60
N LEU A 234 1.24 -13.03 -1.63
CA LEU A 234 0.35 -12.75 -2.75
C LEU A 234 1.12 -12.30 -4.01
N ALA A 235 2.24 -11.61 -3.85
CA ALA A 235 3.11 -11.22 -4.97
C ALA A 235 3.89 -12.41 -5.56
N SER A 236 4.06 -13.48 -4.79
CA SER A 236 4.88 -14.63 -5.16
C SER A 236 4.24 -15.53 -6.23
N PRO A 237 5.03 -16.37 -6.94
CA PRO A 237 4.52 -17.45 -7.81
C PRO A 237 3.61 -18.45 -7.09
N ARG A 238 3.67 -18.55 -5.75
CA ARG A 238 2.80 -19.43 -4.97
C ARG A 238 1.33 -19.02 -5.02
N ALA A 239 1.07 -17.75 -5.30
CA ALA A 239 -0.28 -17.20 -5.52
C ALA A 239 -0.60 -17.01 -7.01
N SER A 240 0.00 -17.80 -7.93
CA SER A 240 -0.08 -17.60 -9.39
C SER A 240 -1.51 -17.57 -9.96
N HIS A 241 -2.47 -18.19 -9.31
CA HIS A 241 -3.88 -18.19 -9.73
C HIS A 241 -4.75 -17.16 -8.99
N VAL A 242 -4.15 -16.27 -8.21
CA VAL A 242 -4.87 -15.21 -7.48
C VAL A 242 -4.76 -13.90 -8.26
N SER A 243 -5.86 -13.44 -8.85
CA SER A 243 -6.00 -12.14 -9.53
C SER A 243 -7.45 -11.69 -9.47
N GLY A 244 -7.70 -10.37 -9.55
CA GLY A 244 -9.06 -9.82 -9.53
C GLY A 244 -9.75 -9.90 -8.16
N VAL A 245 -9.01 -10.12 -7.09
CA VAL A 245 -9.53 -10.20 -5.72
C VAL A 245 -8.95 -9.12 -4.84
N VAL A 246 -9.69 -8.74 -3.81
CA VAL A 246 -9.18 -7.95 -2.69
C VAL A 246 -9.40 -8.78 -1.42
N LEU A 247 -8.30 -9.14 -0.75
CA LEU A 247 -8.33 -9.97 0.45
C LEU A 247 -8.52 -9.10 1.70
N ASN A 248 -9.52 -9.42 2.51
CA ASN A 248 -9.71 -8.79 3.81
C ASN A 248 -8.77 -9.42 4.84
N LEU A 249 -8.02 -8.59 5.58
CA LEU A 249 -7.20 -9.02 6.71
C LEU A 249 -7.91 -8.63 8.01
N GLY A 250 -8.24 -9.63 8.84
CA GLY A 250 -8.80 -9.36 10.17
C GLY A 250 -10.24 -8.82 10.16
N SER A 251 -11.07 -9.32 9.29
CA SER A 251 -12.49 -8.96 9.20
C SER A 251 -13.34 -9.75 10.18
#